data_5e92bacf46633fd01fbe3f3d5d7437fd
#
_entry.id   5e92bacf46633fd01fbe3f3d5d7437fd
#
_cell.length_a   1.000
_cell.length_b   1.000
_cell.length_c   1.000
_cell.angle_alpha   90.00
_cell.angle_beta   90.00
_cell.angle_gamma   90.00
#
_symmetry.space_group_name_H-M   'P 1'
#
loop_
_entity.id
_entity.type
_entity.pdbx_description
1 polymer ?
#
loop_
_entity_poly.entity_id
_entity_poly.type
_entity_poly.pdbx_seq_one_letter_code
_entity_poly.pdbx_strand_id
1 'polypeptide(L)'
;MITEKLQNLLATHLVSLVNSGKVGLGGNSTFSSQTDLDVPLVATATATATQSDANVVQIKLTISGATAAMTGQILREVGVFDSSSNMLFRENFDGIGPFSSNETVEFFIFLEVE
;
A
#
# COMPACT_ATOMS: atom_id res chain seq x y z
N MET A 1 18.41 -22.11 2.93
CA MET A 1 18.67 -20.72 3.39
C MET A 1 18.91 -19.84 2.17
N ILE A 2 18.20 -18.73 2.04
CA ILE A 2 18.50 -17.77 0.97
C ILE A 2 19.67 -16.87 1.41
N THR A 3 20.50 -16.49 0.43
CA THR A 3 21.68 -15.66 0.68
C THR A 3 21.29 -14.18 0.75
N GLU A 4 22.17 -13.39 1.36
CA GLU A 4 22.02 -11.92 1.37
C GLU A 4 21.95 -11.36 -0.05
N LYS A 5 22.71 -11.91 -0.98
CA LYS A 5 22.67 -11.50 -2.38
C LYS A 5 21.29 -11.74 -2.98
N LEU A 6 20.67 -12.88 -2.73
CA LEU A 6 19.32 -13.16 -3.22
C LEU A 6 18.30 -12.24 -2.57
N GLN A 7 18.40 -11.99 -1.27
CA GLN A 7 17.52 -11.04 -0.58
C GLN A 7 17.60 -9.65 -1.23
N ASN A 8 18.81 -9.19 -1.52
CA ASN A 8 19.02 -7.89 -2.17
C ASN A 8 18.39 -7.84 -3.57
N LEU A 9 18.57 -8.90 -4.37
CA LEU A 9 17.99 -8.97 -5.71
C LEU A 9 16.46 -9.00 -5.68
N LEU A 10 15.87 -9.71 -4.72
CA LEU A 10 14.42 -9.77 -4.56
C LEU A 10 13.87 -8.41 -4.10
N ALA A 11 14.53 -7.74 -3.17
CA ALA A 11 14.14 -6.41 -2.71
C ALA A 11 14.21 -5.39 -3.86
N THR A 12 15.27 -5.43 -4.66
CA THR A 12 15.42 -4.56 -5.84
C THR A 12 14.30 -4.80 -6.85
N HIS A 13 13.94 -6.06 -7.09
CA HIS A 13 12.85 -6.40 -8.00
C HIS A 13 11.50 -5.92 -7.47
N LEU A 14 11.27 -6.05 -6.17
CA LEU A 14 10.03 -5.58 -5.53
C LEU A 14 9.84 -4.08 -5.72
N VAL A 15 10.91 -3.28 -5.58
CA VAL A 15 10.86 -1.83 -5.85
C VAL A 15 10.35 -1.57 -7.26
N SER A 16 10.79 -2.35 -8.25
CA SER A 16 10.37 -2.19 -9.64
C SER A 16 8.91 -2.56 -9.91
N LEU A 17 8.31 -3.40 -9.05
CA LEU A 17 6.92 -3.84 -9.22
C LEU A 17 5.91 -2.82 -8.70
N VAL A 18 6.26 -2.04 -7.68
CA VAL A 18 5.32 -1.11 -7.04
C VAL A 18 4.95 0.01 -8.01
N ASN A 19 3.67 0.19 -8.27
CA ASN A 19 3.15 1.20 -9.21
C ASN A 19 2.15 2.14 -8.55
N SER A 20 1.14 1.61 -7.88
CA SER A 20 0.05 2.42 -7.33
C SER A 20 -0.46 1.85 -6.02
N GLY A 21 -1.29 2.62 -5.35
CA GLY A 21 -1.96 2.18 -4.14
C GLY A 21 -3.43 2.53 -4.17
N LYS A 22 -4.19 1.84 -3.32
CA LYS A 22 -5.60 2.12 -3.05
C LYS A 22 -5.83 2.12 -1.56
N VAL A 23 -6.84 2.85 -1.14
CA VAL A 23 -7.35 2.83 0.23
C VAL A 23 -8.81 2.43 0.20
N GLY A 24 -9.31 1.92 1.30
CA GLY A 24 -10.68 1.46 1.35
C GLY A 24 -11.29 1.49 2.74
N LEU A 25 -12.55 1.10 2.80
CA LEU A 25 -13.39 1.15 4.00
C LEU A 25 -13.62 -0.23 4.61
N GLY A 26 -13.21 -1.31 3.94
CA GLY A 26 -13.45 -2.67 4.37
C GLY A 26 -12.51 -3.12 5.47
N GLY A 27 -12.95 -4.09 6.27
CA GLY A 27 -12.17 -4.59 7.39
C GLY A 27 -12.17 -6.11 7.51
N ASN A 28 -12.54 -6.83 6.45
CA ASN A 28 -12.51 -8.28 6.46
C ASN A 28 -11.09 -8.82 6.53
N SER A 29 -10.94 -10.04 7.05
CA SER A 29 -9.64 -10.70 7.15
C SER A 29 -8.96 -10.83 5.79
N THR A 30 -7.65 -10.61 5.77
CA THR A 30 -6.83 -10.80 4.57
C THR A 30 -6.60 -12.28 4.30
N PHE A 31 -6.50 -12.64 3.01
CA PHE A 31 -6.15 -14.00 2.59
C PHE A 31 -5.37 -13.96 1.28
N SER A 32 -4.55 -14.99 1.05
CA SER A 32 -3.55 -14.98 -0.02
C SER A 32 -4.12 -14.96 -1.44
N SER A 33 -5.36 -15.43 -1.63
CA SER A 33 -6.02 -15.42 -2.94
C SER A 33 -6.77 -14.13 -3.27
N GLN A 34 -6.71 -13.16 -2.37
CA GLN A 34 -7.40 -11.87 -2.56
C GLN A 34 -6.75 -11.06 -3.69
N THR A 35 -7.58 -10.44 -4.53
CA THR A 35 -7.13 -9.70 -5.72
C THR A 35 -7.44 -8.20 -5.67
N ASP A 36 -8.21 -7.75 -4.69
CA ASP A 36 -8.53 -6.33 -4.50
C ASP A 36 -8.88 -6.07 -3.04
N LEU A 37 -9.01 -4.80 -2.70
CA LEU A 37 -9.50 -4.38 -1.39
C LEU A 37 -10.96 -4.84 -1.21
N ASP A 38 -11.36 -4.94 0.05
CA ASP A 38 -12.72 -5.36 0.42
C ASP A 38 -13.77 -4.34 -0.03
N VAL A 39 -13.53 -3.06 0.29
CA VAL A 39 -14.38 -1.95 -0.14
C VAL A 39 -13.48 -0.80 -0.64
N PRO A 40 -12.98 -0.89 -1.88
CA PRO A 40 -12.05 0.13 -2.38
C PRO A 40 -12.76 1.47 -2.62
N LEU A 41 -12.06 2.56 -2.30
CA LEU A 41 -12.49 3.91 -2.69
C LEU A 41 -12.03 4.22 -4.11
N VAL A 42 -12.81 5.03 -4.81
CA VAL A 42 -12.46 5.53 -6.15
C VAL A 42 -11.48 6.69 -5.98
N ALA A 43 -10.32 6.39 -5.44
CA ALA A 43 -9.25 7.36 -5.19
C ALA A 43 -7.93 6.62 -5.30
N THR A 44 -7.07 7.07 -6.21
CA THR A 44 -5.77 6.45 -6.42
C THR A 44 -4.74 7.14 -5.54
N ALA A 45 -4.02 6.36 -4.76
CA ALA A 45 -2.89 6.85 -3.98
C ALA A 45 -1.61 6.77 -4.83
N THR A 46 -0.75 7.77 -4.66
CA THR A 46 0.58 7.73 -5.26
C THR A 46 1.47 6.81 -4.43
N ALA A 47 2.07 5.81 -5.06
CA ALA A 47 2.95 4.86 -4.41
C ALA A 47 4.39 5.06 -4.89
N THR A 48 5.32 5.18 -3.96
CA THR A 48 6.75 5.19 -4.22
C THR A 48 7.43 4.14 -3.38
N ALA A 49 8.36 3.39 -3.98
CA ALA A 49 9.09 2.35 -3.28
C ALA A 49 10.59 2.64 -3.33
N THR A 50 11.27 2.48 -2.21
CA THR A 50 12.70 2.62 -2.11
C THR A 50 13.27 1.45 -1.32
N GLN A 51 14.47 1.01 -1.68
CA GLN A 51 15.17 -0.01 -0.93
C GLN A 51 15.91 0.66 0.23
N SER A 52 15.43 0.47 1.44
CA SER A 52 15.97 1.13 2.64
C SER A 52 17.13 0.36 3.26
N ASP A 53 17.25 -0.93 2.95
CA ASP A 53 18.36 -1.79 3.35
C ASP A 53 18.48 -2.94 2.33
N ALA A 54 19.47 -3.80 2.48
CA ALA A 54 19.73 -4.89 1.53
C ALA A 54 18.51 -5.79 1.28
N ASN A 55 17.70 -6.00 2.30
CA ASN A 55 16.52 -6.88 2.25
C ASN A 55 15.22 -6.18 2.66
N VAL A 56 15.20 -4.86 2.75
CA VAL A 56 14.03 -4.09 3.19
C VAL A 56 13.61 -3.09 2.14
N VAL A 57 12.33 -3.10 1.80
CA VAL A 57 11.71 -2.13 0.89
C VAL A 57 10.74 -1.27 1.69
N GLN A 58 10.88 0.04 1.58
CA GLN A 58 9.95 1.01 2.12
C GLN A 58 9.01 1.46 1.01
N ILE A 59 7.71 1.34 1.23
CA ILE A 59 6.69 1.82 0.31
C ILE A 59 5.97 2.97 0.99
N LYS A 60 5.94 4.12 0.32
CA LYS A 60 5.22 5.30 0.77
C LYS A 60 3.99 5.50 -0.11
N LEU A 61 2.83 5.53 0.51
CA LEU A 61 1.55 5.83 -0.14
C LEU A 61 1.08 7.20 0.32
N THR A 62 0.76 8.07 -0.64
CA THR A 62 0.25 9.42 -0.34
C THR A 62 -1.10 9.60 -1.02
N ILE A 63 -2.09 10.04 -0.25
CA ILE A 63 -3.41 10.34 -0.79
C ILE A 63 -3.90 11.67 -0.20
N SER A 64 -4.45 12.52 -1.07
CA SER A 64 -4.95 13.83 -0.68
C SER A 64 -6.42 13.74 -0.23
N GLY A 65 -6.75 14.35 0.90
CA GLY A 65 -8.12 14.52 1.37
C GLY A 65 -8.97 15.40 0.46
N ALA A 66 -8.35 16.15 -0.44
CA ALA A 66 -9.06 16.93 -1.46
C ALA A 66 -9.76 16.05 -2.50
N THR A 67 -9.39 14.77 -2.61
CA THR A 67 -10.11 13.81 -3.43
C THR A 67 -11.52 13.63 -2.87
N ALA A 68 -12.54 13.85 -3.69
CA ALA A 68 -13.94 13.86 -3.25
C ALA A 68 -14.36 12.56 -2.54
N ALA A 69 -13.81 11.42 -2.97
CA ALA A 69 -14.09 10.12 -2.36
C ALA A 69 -13.52 9.99 -0.94
N MET A 70 -12.54 10.80 -0.57
CA MET A 70 -11.84 10.74 0.72
C MET A 70 -12.49 11.57 1.81
N THR A 71 -13.13 12.68 1.45
CA THR A 71 -13.66 13.63 2.42
C THR A 71 -14.73 12.99 3.29
N GLY A 72 -14.54 13.04 4.60
CA GLY A 72 -15.48 12.50 5.58
C GLY A 72 -15.42 10.99 5.74
N GLN A 73 -14.52 10.28 5.06
CA GLN A 73 -14.40 8.84 5.14
C GLN A 73 -13.43 8.39 6.24
N ILE A 74 -13.68 7.21 6.78
CA ILE A 74 -12.80 6.54 7.72
C ILE A 74 -12.15 5.37 7.00
N LEU A 75 -10.83 5.41 6.85
CA LEU A 75 -10.08 4.37 6.14
C LEU A 75 -9.80 3.18 7.05
N ARG A 76 -9.90 1.97 6.51
CA ARG A 76 -9.68 0.72 7.26
C ARG A 76 -8.78 -0.27 6.54
N GLU A 77 -8.41 -0.01 5.29
CA GLU A 77 -7.57 -0.90 4.50
C GLU A 77 -6.73 -0.11 3.52
N VAL A 78 -5.59 -0.68 3.16
CA VAL A 78 -4.68 -0.14 2.16
C VAL A 78 -4.12 -1.29 1.33
N GLY A 79 -3.91 -1.05 0.04
CA GLY A 79 -3.33 -2.02 -0.87
C GLY A 79 -2.31 -1.41 -1.80
N VAL A 80 -1.35 -2.23 -2.22
CA VAL A 80 -0.29 -1.85 -3.16
C VAL A 80 -0.42 -2.73 -4.40
N PHE A 81 -0.32 -2.12 -5.56
CA PHE A 81 -0.58 -2.77 -6.85
C PHE A 81 0.59 -2.55 -7.81
N ASP A 82 0.79 -3.49 -8.73
CA ASP A 82 1.72 -3.34 -9.83
C ASP A 82 1.09 -2.60 -11.03
N SER A 83 1.84 -2.45 -12.12
CA SER A 83 1.38 -1.74 -13.32
C SER A 83 0.26 -2.47 -14.07
N SER A 84 0.07 -3.75 -13.80
CA SER A 84 -1.02 -4.56 -14.38
C SER A 84 -2.21 -4.70 -13.45
N SER A 85 -2.27 -3.89 -12.40
CA SER A 85 -3.34 -3.89 -11.38
C SER A 85 -3.42 -5.19 -10.57
N ASN A 86 -2.32 -5.94 -10.48
CA ASN A 86 -2.23 -7.06 -9.56
C ASN A 86 -1.96 -6.53 -8.15
N MET A 87 -2.74 -7.00 -7.18
CA MET A 87 -2.53 -6.61 -5.78
C MET A 87 -1.34 -7.38 -5.21
N LEU A 88 -0.31 -6.63 -4.82
CA LEU A 88 0.93 -7.20 -4.26
C LEU A 88 0.85 -7.36 -2.75
N PHE A 89 0.14 -6.45 -2.09
CA PHE A 89 0.10 -6.37 -0.65
C PHE A 89 -1.19 -5.72 -0.18
N ARG A 90 -1.75 -6.19 0.93
CA ARG A 90 -2.92 -5.60 1.58
C ARG A 90 -2.76 -5.63 3.09
N GLU A 91 -3.13 -4.54 3.74
CA GLU A 91 -3.14 -4.44 5.19
C GLU A 91 -4.44 -3.84 5.68
N ASN A 92 -4.99 -4.40 6.74
CA ASN A 92 -6.10 -3.82 7.50
C ASN A 92 -5.55 -3.07 8.69
N PHE A 93 -6.24 -2.02 9.12
CA PHE A 93 -5.90 -1.26 10.31
C PHE A 93 -7.16 -0.75 10.99
N ASP A 94 -7.03 -0.27 12.22
CA ASP A 94 -8.12 0.42 12.91
C ASP A 94 -8.44 1.71 12.18
N GLY A 95 -9.69 2.14 12.20
CA GLY A 95 -10.14 3.28 11.43
C GLY A 95 -9.31 4.54 11.63
N ILE A 96 -8.93 5.18 10.52
CA ILE A 96 -8.21 6.44 10.46
C ILE A 96 -9.10 7.47 9.76
N GLY A 97 -9.29 8.61 10.36
CA GLY A 97 -10.16 9.69 9.83
C GLY A 97 -11.26 10.06 10.82
N PRO A 98 -12.31 10.80 10.40
CA PRO A 98 -12.52 11.28 9.01
C PRO A 98 -11.54 12.38 8.60
N PHE A 99 -11.38 12.53 7.28
CA PHE A 99 -10.44 13.52 6.71
C PHE A 99 -11.19 14.72 6.15
N SER A 100 -10.55 15.89 6.29
CA SER A 100 -11.02 17.11 5.62
C SER A 100 -10.29 17.28 4.27
N SER A 101 -10.79 18.20 3.43
CA SER A 101 -10.26 18.42 2.09
C SER A 101 -8.83 18.97 2.05
N ASN A 102 -8.33 19.51 3.16
CA ASN A 102 -6.98 20.08 3.26
C ASN A 102 -5.98 19.18 3.98
N GLU A 103 -6.37 17.94 4.28
CA GLU A 103 -5.48 16.95 4.90
C GLU A 103 -4.89 16.03 3.86
N THR A 104 -3.65 15.59 4.12
CA THR A 104 -2.96 14.57 3.31
C THR A 104 -2.62 13.38 4.20
N VAL A 105 -2.88 12.18 3.72
CA VAL A 105 -2.59 10.95 4.44
C VAL A 105 -1.39 10.28 3.81
N GLU A 106 -0.44 9.86 4.64
CA GLU A 106 0.72 9.09 4.20
C GLU A 106 0.75 7.77 4.95
N PHE A 107 0.96 6.68 4.22
CA PHE A 107 1.20 5.35 4.76
C PHE A 107 2.63 4.95 4.46
N PHE A 108 3.32 4.41 5.46
CA PHE A 108 4.65 3.85 5.30
C PHE A 108 4.57 2.35 5.56
N ILE A 109 4.94 1.56 4.57
CA ILE A 109 4.92 0.11 4.64
C ILE A 109 6.33 -0.40 4.46
N PHE A 110 6.79 -1.24 5.40
CA PHE A 110 8.12 -1.84 5.33
C PHE A 110 7.95 -3.33 5.07
N LEU A 111 8.52 -3.80 3.95
CA LEU A 111 8.53 -5.21 3.61
C LEU A 111 9.94 -5.75 3.72
N GLU A 112 10.10 -6.80 4.51
CA GLU A 112 11.38 -7.47 4.69
C GLU A 112 11.39 -8.78 3.91
N VAL A 113 12.43 -8.97 3.09
CA VAL A 113 12.66 -10.21 2.36
C VAL A 113 13.50 -11.12 3.22
N GLU A 114 12.93 -12.23 3.64
CA GLU A 114 13.57 -13.20 4.52
C GLU A 114 14.08 -14.45 3.78
#